data_e4f0fe012d353eaf5c2730761f3ebcda
#
_entry.id   e4f0fe012d353eaf5c2730761f3ebcda
#
_cell.length_a   1.000
_cell.length_b   1.000
_cell.length_c   1.000
_cell.angle_alpha   90.00
_cell.angle_beta   90.00
_cell.angle_gamma   90.00
#
_symmetry.space_group_name_H-M   'P 1'
#
loop_
_entity.id
_entity.type
_entity.pdbx_description
1 polymer ?
#
loop_
_entity_poly.entity_id
_entity_poly.type
_entity_poly.pdbx_seq_one_letter_code
_entity_poly.pdbx_strand_id
1 'polypeptide(L)'
;MDLYLKLILFFIISILYFVSVAGYGKIITNKNSNYFETYIDGSILILISSFIIYFTIGTNLIINTIIIFVGLILYFFNNKTFKTIKYKSLFLLFFSLFSILIVSKTHEDFNNYHYFSIYEVFNHNLRIGVFNLNSYFIHSSLLIHNQAALVLPYFNFKLVHLPTFLIYFSTIGYFIVILFEKKTKSDEVFYSILCIFVLLIKFNRLSEYGYDYVSQFILLIVFHKIYFLNSDNSEVVKSILYFVLTVLIKPISLLFLPIMFFIIYKKGFLFYKIIPSSKYFLIFSLLLILFSSSFFRTGCIFYPLNK
;
A
#
# COMPACT_ATOMS: atom_id res chain seq x y z
N MET A 1 -9.65 -31.08 -0.54
CA MET A 1 -10.46 -29.93 -0.03
C MET A 1 -11.27 -29.40 -1.20
N ASP A 2 -12.60 -29.35 -1.05
CA ASP A 2 -13.55 -28.92 -2.07
C ASP A 2 -13.23 -27.50 -2.57
N LEU A 3 -13.49 -27.22 -3.84
CA LEU A 3 -13.26 -25.91 -4.46
C LEU A 3 -14.00 -24.78 -3.72
N TYR A 4 -15.25 -25.05 -3.33
CA TYR A 4 -16.06 -24.08 -2.58
C TYR A 4 -15.44 -23.74 -1.22
N LEU A 5 -14.93 -24.74 -0.51
CA LEU A 5 -14.27 -24.50 0.77
C LEU A 5 -12.99 -23.64 0.61
N LYS A 6 -12.21 -23.89 -0.46
CA LYS A 6 -11.03 -23.06 -0.78
C LYS A 6 -11.41 -21.60 -1.05
N LEU A 7 -12.47 -21.35 -1.80
CA LEU A 7 -12.95 -20.00 -2.11
C LEU A 7 -13.44 -19.27 -0.85
N ILE A 8 -14.20 -19.97 0.01
CA ILE A 8 -14.66 -19.41 1.28
C ILE A 8 -13.48 -19.06 2.18
N LEU A 9 -12.51 -19.96 2.33
CA LEU A 9 -11.30 -19.70 3.13
C LEU A 9 -10.49 -18.54 2.56
N PHE A 10 -10.35 -18.45 1.24
CA PHE A 10 -9.66 -17.35 0.58
C PHE A 10 -10.36 -16.00 0.84
N PHE A 11 -11.69 -15.98 0.81
CA PHE A 11 -12.48 -14.80 1.14
C PHE A 11 -12.31 -14.38 2.61
N ILE A 12 -12.41 -15.34 3.53
CA ILE A 12 -12.25 -15.09 4.97
C ILE A 12 -10.84 -14.54 5.26
N ILE A 13 -9.79 -15.17 4.73
CA ILE A 13 -8.42 -14.73 4.96
C ILE A 13 -8.17 -13.33 4.39
N SER A 14 -8.81 -12.99 3.28
CA SER A 14 -8.71 -11.65 2.68
C SER A 14 -9.28 -10.58 3.60
N ILE A 15 -10.42 -10.85 4.24
CA ILE A 15 -11.01 -9.95 5.24
C ILE A 15 -10.14 -9.86 6.48
N LEU A 16 -9.67 -11.00 7.01
CA LEU A 16 -8.79 -11.03 8.18
C LEU A 16 -7.50 -10.26 7.94
N TYR A 17 -6.92 -10.40 6.76
CA TYR A 17 -5.73 -9.65 6.40
C TYR A 17 -6.01 -8.15 6.30
N PHE A 18 -7.11 -7.74 5.66
CA PHE A 18 -7.52 -6.33 5.62
C PHE A 18 -7.65 -5.75 7.03
N VAL A 19 -8.33 -6.45 7.92
CA VAL A 19 -8.52 -6.03 9.31
C VAL A 19 -7.19 -5.96 10.06
N SER A 20 -6.32 -6.95 9.86
CA SER A 20 -4.98 -6.98 10.44
C SER A 20 -4.14 -5.77 10.02
N VAL A 21 -4.06 -5.49 8.71
CA VAL A 21 -3.32 -4.34 8.19
C VAL A 21 -3.91 -3.03 8.71
N ALA A 22 -5.25 -2.90 8.72
CA ALA A 22 -5.92 -1.74 9.29
C ALA A 22 -5.63 -1.57 10.80
N GLY A 23 -5.37 -2.67 11.52
CA GLY A 23 -4.96 -2.64 12.92
C GLY A 23 -3.64 -1.90 13.12
N TYR A 24 -2.63 -2.19 12.34
CA TYR A 24 -1.37 -1.42 12.30
C TYR A 24 -1.63 0.04 11.94
N GLY A 25 -2.47 0.30 10.94
CA GLY A 25 -2.79 1.65 10.50
C GLY A 25 -3.46 2.49 11.58
N LYS A 26 -4.27 1.89 12.46
CA LYS A 26 -4.87 2.60 13.60
C LYS A 26 -3.84 3.26 14.53
N ILE A 27 -2.59 2.80 14.53
CA ILE A 27 -1.52 3.42 15.32
C ILE A 27 -1.21 4.82 14.78
N ILE A 28 -1.12 4.97 13.45
CA ILE A 28 -0.68 6.21 12.77
C ILE A 28 -1.86 7.12 12.44
N THR A 29 -2.99 6.53 12.02
CA THR A 29 -4.15 7.28 11.53
C THR A 29 -4.77 8.13 12.62
N ASN A 30 -5.09 9.38 12.29
CA ASN A 30 -5.76 10.30 13.20
C ASN A 30 -7.22 9.84 13.46
N LYS A 31 -7.77 10.20 14.62
CA LYS A 31 -9.20 10.04 14.90
C LYS A 31 -10.02 10.83 13.87
N ASN A 32 -11.19 10.32 13.50
CA ASN A 32 -12.11 10.92 12.53
C ASN A 32 -11.58 11.01 11.08
N SER A 33 -10.45 10.39 10.78
CA SER A 33 -9.99 10.21 9.40
C SER A 33 -10.85 9.18 8.65
N ASN A 34 -10.68 9.11 7.34
CA ASN A 34 -11.32 8.09 6.53
C ASN A 34 -10.81 6.68 6.92
N TYR A 35 -11.74 5.74 7.15
CA TYR A 35 -11.41 4.38 7.57
C TYR A 35 -10.46 3.67 6.59
N PHE A 36 -10.64 3.87 5.30
CA PHE A 36 -9.82 3.19 4.29
C PHE A 36 -8.36 3.65 4.27
N GLU A 37 -8.06 4.83 4.82
CA GLU A 37 -6.68 5.26 5.02
C GLU A 37 -5.94 4.37 6.04
N THR A 38 -6.65 3.75 6.99
CA THR A 38 -6.02 2.85 7.96
C THR A 38 -5.32 1.68 7.29
N TYR A 39 -5.87 1.16 6.18
CA TYR A 39 -5.20 0.10 5.43
C TYR A 39 -3.91 0.59 4.78
N ILE A 40 -3.92 1.78 4.17
CA ILE A 40 -2.73 2.35 3.51
C ILE A 40 -1.65 2.66 4.56
N ASP A 41 -2.03 3.29 5.67
CA ASP A 41 -1.14 3.56 6.81
C ASP A 41 -0.55 2.26 7.38
N GLY A 42 -1.38 1.22 7.52
CA GLY A 42 -0.96 -0.09 8.00
C GLY A 42 -0.02 -0.81 7.03
N SER A 43 -0.25 -0.67 5.73
CA SER A 43 0.62 -1.24 4.71
C SER A 43 2.04 -0.64 4.75
N ILE A 44 2.18 0.63 5.14
CA ILE A 44 3.47 1.27 5.39
C ILE A 44 4.20 0.59 6.56
N LEU A 45 3.49 0.37 7.68
CA LEU A 45 4.12 -0.29 8.84
C LEU A 45 4.50 -1.73 8.55
N ILE A 46 3.67 -2.48 7.84
CA ILE A 46 4.01 -3.84 7.43
C ILE A 46 5.21 -3.84 6.49
N LEU A 47 5.28 -2.90 5.54
CA LEU A 47 6.43 -2.77 4.64
C LEU A 47 7.71 -2.54 5.43
N ILE A 48 7.71 -1.59 6.36
CA ILE A 48 8.87 -1.28 7.21
C ILE A 48 9.25 -2.50 8.06
N SER A 49 8.27 -3.11 8.74
CA SER A 49 8.51 -4.28 9.60
C SER A 49 9.04 -5.47 8.81
N SER A 50 8.44 -5.77 7.67
CA SER A 50 8.85 -6.88 6.81
C SER A 50 10.24 -6.64 6.21
N PHE A 51 10.59 -5.39 5.87
CA PHE A 51 11.94 -5.05 5.42
C PHE A 51 12.98 -5.26 6.54
N ILE A 52 12.68 -4.81 7.77
CA ILE A 52 13.57 -5.01 8.92
C ILE A 52 13.77 -6.50 9.20
N ILE A 53 12.68 -7.27 9.17
CA ILE A 53 12.73 -8.73 9.37
C ILE A 53 13.56 -9.39 8.29
N TYR A 54 13.36 -9.03 7.02
CA TYR A 54 14.17 -9.54 5.90
C TYR A 54 15.66 -9.22 6.08
N PHE A 55 15.96 -8.01 6.59
CA PHE A 55 17.33 -7.57 6.83
C PHE A 55 18.01 -8.32 7.99
N THR A 56 17.28 -8.70 9.04
CA THR A 56 17.84 -9.21 10.29
C THR A 56 17.78 -10.74 10.40
N ILE A 57 16.59 -11.30 10.41
CA ILE A 57 16.34 -12.72 10.73
C ILE A 57 15.78 -13.53 9.56
N GLY A 58 15.39 -12.84 8.47
CA GLY A 58 14.66 -13.44 7.35
C GLY A 58 13.17 -13.66 7.64
N THR A 59 12.40 -13.74 6.58
CA THR A 59 10.96 -14.02 6.67
C THR A 59 10.70 -15.53 6.71
N ASN A 60 9.65 -15.96 7.38
CA ASN A 60 9.17 -17.33 7.38
C ASN A 60 7.67 -17.40 7.72
N LEU A 61 7.07 -18.58 7.57
CA LEU A 61 5.64 -18.79 7.80
C LEU A 61 5.19 -18.40 9.21
N ILE A 62 6.00 -18.66 10.24
CA ILE A 62 5.66 -18.38 11.64
C ILE A 62 5.65 -16.86 11.87
N ILE A 63 6.69 -16.17 11.42
CA ILE A 63 6.82 -14.71 11.55
C ILE A 63 5.66 -14.02 10.83
N ASN A 64 5.34 -14.45 9.62
CA ASN A 64 4.22 -13.89 8.86
C ASN A 64 2.88 -14.09 9.58
N THR A 65 2.67 -15.26 10.16
CA THR A 65 1.47 -15.53 10.98
C THR A 65 1.40 -14.62 12.20
N ILE A 66 2.54 -14.42 12.89
CA ILE A 66 2.63 -13.50 14.04
C ILE A 66 2.31 -12.05 13.61
N ILE A 67 2.84 -11.58 12.49
CA ILE A 67 2.54 -10.24 11.96
C ILE A 67 1.03 -10.06 11.80
N ILE A 68 0.35 -11.03 11.18
CA ILE A 68 -1.10 -10.94 10.99
C ILE A 68 -1.84 -10.96 12.33
N PHE A 69 -1.45 -11.83 13.24
CA PHE A 69 -2.10 -11.95 14.54
C PHE A 69 -1.95 -10.68 15.39
N VAL A 70 -0.74 -10.11 15.43
CA VAL A 70 -0.48 -8.82 16.10
C VAL A 70 -1.35 -7.71 15.51
N GLY A 71 -1.48 -7.64 14.18
CA GLY A 71 -2.36 -6.68 13.55
C GLY A 71 -3.83 -6.81 13.94
N LEU A 72 -4.34 -8.05 14.07
CA LEU A 72 -5.70 -8.30 14.58
C LEU A 72 -5.86 -7.83 16.01
N ILE A 73 -4.90 -8.14 16.90
CA ILE A 73 -4.89 -7.66 18.29
C ILE A 73 -4.95 -6.13 18.31
N LEU A 74 -4.07 -5.45 17.56
CA LEU A 74 -4.04 -3.99 17.48
C LEU A 74 -5.36 -3.40 16.98
N TYR A 75 -6.04 -4.08 16.06
CA TYR A 75 -7.34 -3.62 15.55
C TYR A 75 -8.41 -3.60 16.63
N PHE A 76 -8.50 -4.65 17.42
CA PHE A 76 -9.54 -4.78 18.47
C PHE A 76 -9.24 -3.96 19.73
N PHE A 77 -7.96 -3.83 20.09
CA PHE A 77 -7.58 -3.05 21.29
C PHE A 77 -7.58 -1.53 21.05
N ASN A 78 -7.52 -1.07 19.79
CA ASN A 78 -7.51 0.36 19.51
C ASN A 78 -8.91 0.88 19.20
N ASN A 79 -9.52 1.60 20.15
CA ASN A 79 -10.89 2.13 20.08
C ASN A 79 -11.03 3.42 19.25
N LYS A 80 -10.11 3.71 18.30
CA LYS A 80 -10.26 4.88 17.43
C LYS A 80 -11.49 4.72 16.53
N THR A 81 -12.29 5.79 16.46
CA THR A 81 -13.42 5.90 15.52
C THR A 81 -12.96 6.54 14.22
N PHE A 82 -13.52 6.11 13.11
CA PHE A 82 -13.18 6.58 11.77
C PHE A 82 -14.45 6.86 10.96
N LYS A 83 -14.35 7.77 9.99
CA LYS A 83 -15.40 7.97 9.00
C LYS A 83 -15.44 6.75 8.09
N THR A 84 -16.58 6.12 7.97
CA THR A 84 -16.79 4.93 7.14
C THR A 84 -18.21 4.90 6.59
N ILE A 85 -18.44 4.06 5.62
CA ILE A 85 -19.76 3.66 5.14
C ILE A 85 -20.38 2.61 6.07
N LYS A 86 -21.70 2.39 5.96
CA LYS A 86 -22.39 1.33 6.72
C LYS A 86 -21.72 -0.02 6.44
N TYR A 87 -21.55 -0.85 7.47
CA TYR A 87 -20.89 -2.16 7.35
C TYR A 87 -21.49 -3.05 6.25
N LYS A 88 -22.82 -3.02 6.06
CA LYS A 88 -23.49 -3.74 4.97
C LYS A 88 -23.00 -3.28 3.59
N SER A 89 -22.88 -1.98 3.37
CA SER A 89 -22.38 -1.42 2.11
C SER A 89 -20.90 -1.71 1.89
N LEU A 90 -20.11 -1.69 2.98
CA LEU A 90 -18.70 -2.07 2.95
C LEU A 90 -18.54 -3.54 2.54
N PHE A 91 -19.31 -4.43 3.12
CA PHE A 91 -19.30 -5.85 2.78
C PHE A 91 -19.71 -6.09 1.32
N LEU A 92 -20.79 -5.44 0.85
CA LEU A 92 -21.22 -5.54 -0.55
C LEU A 92 -20.16 -5.02 -1.52
N LEU A 93 -19.52 -3.89 -1.21
CA LEU A 93 -18.41 -3.35 -2.00
C LEU A 93 -17.24 -4.33 -2.05
N PHE A 94 -16.86 -4.89 -0.90
CA PHE A 94 -15.77 -5.87 -0.85
C PHE A 94 -16.12 -7.11 -1.67
N PHE A 95 -17.32 -7.67 -1.50
CA PHE A 95 -17.76 -8.86 -2.21
C PHE A 95 -17.81 -8.66 -3.73
N SER A 96 -18.35 -7.52 -4.19
CA SER A 96 -18.44 -7.21 -5.63
C SER A 96 -17.06 -7.04 -6.27
N LEU A 97 -16.11 -6.40 -5.58
CA LEU A 97 -14.76 -6.21 -6.08
C LEU A 97 -13.90 -7.47 -5.93
N PHE A 98 -14.23 -8.36 -4.98
CA PHE A 98 -13.49 -9.59 -4.74
C PHE A 98 -13.50 -10.55 -5.94
N SER A 99 -14.51 -10.46 -6.80
CA SER A 99 -14.60 -11.26 -8.03
C SER A 99 -13.35 -11.15 -8.92
N ILE A 100 -12.64 -10.00 -8.87
CA ILE A 100 -11.42 -9.80 -9.65
C ILE A 100 -10.28 -10.72 -9.22
N LEU A 101 -10.24 -11.09 -7.93
CA LEU A 101 -9.24 -12.02 -7.42
C LEU A 101 -9.48 -13.46 -7.89
N ILE A 102 -10.72 -13.78 -8.24
CA ILE A 102 -11.11 -15.11 -8.74
C ILE A 102 -10.77 -15.20 -10.23
N VAL A 103 -10.95 -14.11 -10.98
CA VAL A 103 -10.65 -14.02 -12.42
C VAL A 103 -9.19 -13.60 -12.60
N SER A 104 -8.25 -14.44 -12.16
CA SER A 104 -6.83 -14.13 -12.32
C SER A 104 -6.37 -14.31 -13.75
N LYS A 105 -5.81 -13.25 -14.34
CA LYS A 105 -4.94 -13.33 -15.53
C LYS A 105 -3.51 -13.20 -15.04
N THR A 106 -2.65 -14.14 -15.40
CA THR A 106 -1.21 -14.01 -15.17
C THR A 106 -0.61 -13.21 -16.31
N HIS A 107 0.02 -12.08 -15.98
CA HIS A 107 0.88 -11.36 -16.90
C HIS A 107 2.25 -12.05 -16.97
N GLU A 108 2.95 -11.97 -18.09
CA GLU A 108 4.29 -12.55 -18.25
C GLU A 108 5.26 -12.02 -17.18
N ASP A 109 5.16 -10.74 -16.84
CA ASP A 109 5.98 -10.10 -15.82
C ASP A 109 5.84 -10.74 -14.44
N PHE A 110 4.68 -11.30 -14.10
CA PHE A 110 4.51 -11.97 -12.82
C PHE A 110 5.44 -13.17 -12.69
N ASN A 111 5.47 -14.02 -13.72
CA ASN A 111 6.31 -15.22 -13.73
C ASN A 111 7.80 -14.86 -13.93
N ASN A 112 8.10 -13.77 -14.67
CA ASN A 112 9.47 -13.42 -15.02
C ASN A 112 10.24 -12.76 -13.87
N TYR A 113 9.61 -11.87 -13.10
CA TYR A 113 10.33 -11.15 -12.03
C TYR A 113 9.54 -10.88 -10.75
N HIS A 114 8.20 -10.69 -10.80
CA HIS A 114 7.46 -10.39 -9.56
C HIS A 114 7.46 -11.57 -8.59
N TYR A 115 7.11 -12.75 -9.07
CA TYR A 115 7.10 -13.97 -8.26
C TYR A 115 8.50 -14.29 -7.71
N PHE A 116 9.53 -14.22 -8.55
CA PHE A 116 10.89 -14.49 -8.11
C PHE A 116 11.37 -13.48 -7.06
N SER A 117 11.01 -12.21 -7.19
CA SER A 117 11.36 -11.19 -6.19
C SER A 117 10.67 -11.45 -4.84
N ILE A 118 9.40 -11.88 -4.85
CA ILE A 118 8.68 -12.25 -3.62
C ILE A 118 9.29 -13.53 -3.02
N TYR A 119 9.59 -14.52 -3.87
CA TYR A 119 10.23 -15.77 -3.45
C TYR A 119 11.59 -15.53 -2.81
N GLU A 120 12.40 -14.64 -3.39
CA GLU A 120 13.71 -14.25 -2.86
C GLU A 120 13.58 -13.62 -1.46
N VAL A 121 12.68 -12.64 -1.31
CA VAL A 121 12.44 -11.99 -0.01
C VAL A 121 11.93 -12.97 1.04
N PHE A 122 11.13 -13.96 0.64
CA PHE A 122 10.55 -14.93 1.58
C PHE A 122 11.53 -16.00 2.01
N ASN A 123 12.33 -16.56 1.08
CA ASN A 123 13.16 -17.75 1.37
C ASN A 123 14.60 -17.42 1.77
N HIS A 124 15.02 -16.18 1.63
CA HIS A 124 16.40 -15.79 1.89
C HIS A 124 16.46 -14.56 2.77
N ASN A 125 17.50 -14.48 3.57
CA ASN A 125 17.90 -13.23 4.21
C ASN A 125 18.47 -12.29 3.15
N LEU A 126 18.66 -11.02 3.51
CA LEU A 126 19.22 -10.02 2.62
C LEU A 126 20.50 -10.53 1.95
N ARG A 127 20.48 -10.59 0.63
CA ARG A 127 21.64 -10.91 -0.20
C ARG A 127 22.14 -9.64 -0.88
N ILE A 128 23.45 -9.43 -0.82
CA ILE A 128 24.10 -8.30 -1.49
C ILE A 128 24.36 -8.68 -2.95
N GLY A 129 24.05 -7.74 -3.87
CA GLY A 129 24.34 -7.91 -5.29
C GLY A 129 23.43 -8.91 -6.01
N VAL A 130 22.19 -9.10 -5.56
CA VAL A 130 21.21 -10.01 -6.18
C VAL A 130 20.99 -9.67 -7.66
N PHE A 131 21.19 -8.42 -8.06
CA PHE A 131 21.20 -7.98 -9.44
C PHE A 131 22.19 -8.75 -10.31
N ASN A 132 23.36 -9.12 -9.78
CA ASN A 132 24.36 -9.87 -10.52
C ASN A 132 23.93 -11.32 -10.81
N LEU A 133 22.94 -11.85 -10.08
CA LEU A 133 22.36 -13.16 -10.33
C LEU A 133 21.32 -13.09 -11.45
N ASN A 134 20.50 -12.04 -11.46
CA ASN A 134 19.48 -11.83 -12.46
C ASN A 134 19.13 -10.33 -12.57
N SER A 135 19.27 -9.76 -13.76
CA SER A 135 18.99 -8.36 -14.05
C SER A 135 17.53 -7.96 -13.77
N TYR A 136 16.59 -8.89 -13.75
CA TYR A 136 15.19 -8.62 -13.42
C TYR A 136 14.97 -8.16 -11.97
N PHE A 137 15.89 -8.45 -11.04
CA PHE A 137 15.83 -7.95 -9.68
C PHE A 137 16.04 -6.43 -9.53
N ILE A 138 16.40 -5.73 -10.63
CA ILE A 138 16.42 -4.27 -10.68
C ILE A 138 15.02 -3.68 -10.48
N HIS A 139 14.01 -4.30 -11.08
CA HIS A 139 12.63 -3.82 -11.05
C HIS A 139 11.94 -4.10 -9.72
N SER A 140 12.59 -3.78 -8.62
CA SER A 140 12.07 -4.07 -7.29
C SER A 140 11.13 -2.98 -6.79
N SER A 141 9.85 -3.26 -6.83
CA SER A 141 8.89 -2.55 -6.00
C SER A 141 9.04 -2.97 -4.54
N LEU A 142 9.07 -2.01 -3.60
CA LEU A 142 9.08 -2.37 -2.18
C LEU A 142 7.75 -2.96 -1.69
N LEU A 143 6.68 -2.94 -2.51
CA LEU A 143 5.44 -3.66 -2.23
C LEU A 143 5.66 -5.18 -2.09
N ILE A 144 6.74 -5.72 -2.66
CA ILE A 144 7.11 -7.15 -2.51
C ILE A 144 7.26 -7.56 -1.05
N HIS A 145 7.67 -6.65 -0.15
CA HIS A 145 7.76 -6.95 1.27
C HIS A 145 6.38 -7.18 1.91
N ASN A 146 5.36 -6.41 1.50
CA ASN A 146 3.98 -6.66 1.93
C ASN A 146 3.45 -7.98 1.36
N GLN A 147 3.84 -8.33 0.14
CA GLN A 147 3.46 -9.57 -0.51
C GLN A 147 4.16 -10.78 0.14
N ALA A 148 5.44 -10.67 0.45
CA ALA A 148 6.19 -11.72 1.15
C ALA A 148 5.65 -11.97 2.57
N ALA A 149 5.19 -10.91 3.27
CA ALA A 149 4.55 -11.03 4.58
C ALA A 149 3.22 -11.81 4.54
N LEU A 150 2.64 -12.02 3.35
CA LEU A 150 1.41 -12.80 3.13
C LEU A 150 1.62 -14.26 2.73
N VAL A 151 2.86 -14.72 2.65
CA VAL A 151 3.11 -16.15 2.46
C VAL A 151 2.79 -16.85 3.77
N LEU A 152 1.66 -17.57 3.80
CA LEU A 152 1.08 -18.17 5.00
C LEU A 152 1.00 -19.69 4.89
N PRO A 153 0.94 -20.41 6.03
CA PRO A 153 0.67 -21.85 6.04
C PRO A 153 -0.59 -22.18 5.23
N TYR A 154 -0.58 -23.29 4.53
CA TYR A 154 -1.65 -23.81 3.64
C TYR A 154 -1.91 -22.98 2.37
N PHE A 155 -1.66 -21.67 2.36
CA PHE A 155 -1.87 -20.80 1.19
C PHE A 155 -0.62 -20.60 0.37
N ASN A 156 0.56 -20.68 1.01
CA ASN A 156 1.84 -20.38 0.36
C ASN A 156 1.76 -19.07 -0.41
N PHE A 157 2.23 -19.03 -1.65
CA PHE A 157 2.25 -17.84 -2.51
C PHE A 157 0.90 -17.47 -3.15
N LYS A 158 -0.22 -18.16 -2.84
CA LYS A 158 -1.53 -17.90 -3.47
C LYS A 158 -2.16 -16.56 -3.03
N LEU A 159 -1.68 -15.98 -1.94
CA LEU A 159 -2.20 -14.71 -1.39
C LEU A 159 -1.42 -13.47 -1.82
N VAL A 160 -0.33 -13.61 -2.58
CA VAL A 160 0.61 -12.51 -2.85
C VAL A 160 0.02 -11.31 -3.60
N HIS A 161 -1.11 -11.48 -4.26
CA HIS A 161 -1.82 -10.40 -4.95
C HIS A 161 -2.82 -9.64 -4.08
N LEU A 162 -3.11 -10.14 -2.86
CA LEU A 162 -4.03 -9.48 -1.94
C LEU A 162 -3.61 -8.05 -1.58
N PRO A 163 -2.34 -7.71 -1.29
CA PRO A 163 -1.96 -6.34 -0.98
C PRO A 163 -2.33 -5.36 -2.10
N THR A 164 -2.11 -5.72 -3.35
CA THR A 164 -2.49 -4.92 -4.53
C THR A 164 -4.00 -4.68 -4.58
N PHE A 165 -4.78 -5.76 -4.45
CA PHE A 165 -6.24 -5.69 -4.44
C PHE A 165 -6.76 -4.85 -3.28
N LEU A 166 -6.20 -4.99 -2.09
CA LEU A 166 -6.70 -4.29 -0.91
C LEU A 166 -6.34 -2.80 -0.90
N ILE A 167 -5.22 -2.40 -1.54
CA ILE A 167 -4.95 -0.98 -1.81
C ILE A 167 -5.97 -0.42 -2.79
N TYR A 168 -6.30 -1.16 -3.85
CA TYR A 168 -7.36 -0.79 -4.78
C TYR A 168 -8.72 -0.62 -4.07
N PHE A 169 -9.13 -1.63 -3.29
CA PHE A 169 -10.35 -1.61 -2.49
C PHE A 169 -10.37 -0.40 -1.54
N SER A 170 -9.25 -0.15 -0.87
CA SER A 170 -9.11 0.99 0.04
C SER A 170 -9.21 2.33 -0.69
N THR A 171 -8.65 2.44 -1.88
CA THR A 171 -8.73 3.67 -2.68
C THR A 171 -10.16 3.95 -3.15
N ILE A 172 -10.87 2.94 -3.65
CA ILE A 172 -12.30 3.08 -4.02
C ILE A 172 -13.12 3.47 -2.79
N GLY A 173 -12.94 2.74 -1.69
CA GLY A 173 -13.66 3.01 -0.45
C GLY A 173 -13.40 4.42 0.09
N TYR A 174 -12.16 4.92 -0.04
CA TYR A 174 -11.79 6.29 0.31
C TYR A 174 -12.65 7.32 -0.42
N PHE A 175 -12.76 7.21 -1.75
CA PHE A 175 -13.56 8.15 -2.55
C PHE A 175 -15.06 7.97 -2.34
N ILE A 176 -15.54 6.75 -2.11
CA ILE A 176 -16.95 6.50 -1.77
C ILE A 176 -17.33 7.20 -0.45
N VAL A 177 -16.47 7.13 0.59
CA VAL A 177 -16.74 7.84 1.85
C VAL A 177 -16.89 9.34 1.62
N ILE A 178 -16.04 9.94 0.79
CA ILE A 178 -16.11 11.37 0.44
C ILE A 178 -17.42 11.71 -0.24
N LEU A 179 -17.91 10.89 -1.18
CA LEU A 179 -19.18 11.11 -1.86
C LEU A 179 -20.39 11.13 -0.91
N PHE A 180 -20.32 10.39 0.20
CA PHE A 180 -21.39 10.33 1.19
C PHE A 180 -21.26 11.35 2.32
N GLU A 181 -20.19 12.15 2.34
CA GLU A 181 -20.03 13.23 3.32
C GLU A 181 -20.92 14.43 2.98
N LYS A 182 -21.76 14.88 3.94
CA LYS A 182 -22.75 15.95 3.73
C LYS A 182 -22.16 17.34 3.44
N LYS A 183 -20.86 17.55 3.70
CA LYS A 183 -20.18 18.86 3.59
C LYS A 183 -19.18 18.93 2.44
N THR A 184 -19.20 17.98 1.52
CA THR A 184 -18.26 17.92 0.40
C THR A 184 -18.60 18.99 -0.65
N LYS A 185 -17.59 19.68 -1.17
CA LYS A 185 -17.77 20.68 -2.25
C LYS A 185 -18.05 19.95 -3.57
N SER A 186 -18.75 20.61 -4.50
CA SER A 186 -19.07 20.06 -5.83
C SER A 186 -17.85 19.58 -6.60
N ASP A 187 -16.74 20.35 -6.56
CA ASP A 187 -15.51 20.03 -7.27
C ASP A 187 -14.84 18.77 -6.69
N GLU A 188 -14.91 18.60 -5.37
CA GLU A 188 -14.40 17.41 -4.67
C GLU A 188 -15.23 16.16 -4.97
N VAL A 189 -16.56 16.33 -5.06
CA VAL A 189 -17.48 15.28 -5.51
C VAL A 189 -17.15 14.86 -6.94
N PHE A 190 -17.00 15.83 -7.85
CA PHE A 190 -16.66 15.57 -9.25
C PHE A 190 -15.32 14.85 -9.38
N TYR A 191 -14.28 15.31 -8.66
CA TYR A 191 -12.97 14.64 -8.63
C TYR A 191 -13.09 13.20 -8.13
N SER A 192 -13.86 12.97 -7.06
CA SER A 192 -14.05 11.63 -6.49
C SER A 192 -14.75 10.67 -7.47
N ILE A 193 -15.75 11.15 -8.21
CA ILE A 193 -16.41 10.39 -9.27
C ILE A 193 -15.43 10.03 -10.38
N LEU A 194 -14.61 10.98 -10.85
CA LEU A 194 -13.58 10.72 -11.85
C LEU A 194 -12.56 9.69 -11.38
N CYS A 195 -12.10 9.79 -10.12
CA CYS A 195 -11.19 8.81 -9.53
C CYS A 195 -11.80 7.41 -9.51
N ILE A 196 -13.05 7.25 -9.07
CA ILE A 196 -13.74 5.96 -9.07
C ILE A 196 -13.86 5.42 -10.50
N PHE A 197 -14.19 6.27 -11.48
CA PHE A 197 -14.29 5.86 -12.88
C PHE A 197 -12.93 5.35 -13.41
N VAL A 198 -11.84 6.08 -13.16
CA VAL A 198 -10.48 5.64 -13.53
C VAL A 198 -10.12 4.31 -12.88
N LEU A 199 -10.45 4.14 -11.59
CA LEU A 199 -10.21 2.90 -10.86
C LEU A 199 -10.99 1.73 -11.46
N LEU A 200 -12.25 1.93 -11.85
CA LEU A 200 -13.06 0.89 -12.49
C LEU A 200 -12.54 0.51 -13.87
N ILE A 201 -12.04 1.46 -14.67
CA ILE A 201 -11.38 1.15 -15.95
C ILE A 201 -10.14 0.29 -15.75
N LYS A 202 -9.37 0.56 -14.67
CA LYS A 202 -8.15 -0.20 -14.34
C LYS A 202 -8.41 -1.53 -13.63
N PHE A 203 -9.67 -1.83 -13.33
CA PHE A 203 -10.08 -3.04 -12.62
C PHE A 203 -9.51 -4.33 -13.25
N ASN A 204 -9.60 -4.48 -14.57
CA ASN A 204 -9.10 -5.66 -15.28
C ASN A 204 -7.59 -5.84 -15.18
N ARG A 205 -6.84 -4.74 -14.97
CA ARG A 205 -5.36 -4.77 -14.88
C ARG A 205 -4.83 -5.22 -13.53
N LEU A 206 -5.66 -5.22 -12.49
CA LEU A 206 -5.26 -5.72 -11.16
C LEU A 206 -4.97 -7.21 -11.16
N SER A 207 -5.66 -7.97 -11.99
CA SER A 207 -5.43 -9.41 -12.15
C SER A 207 -4.07 -9.73 -12.79
N GLU A 208 -3.39 -8.73 -13.36
CA GLU A 208 -2.05 -8.87 -13.95
C GLU A 208 -0.93 -8.77 -12.89
N TYR A 209 -1.25 -8.60 -11.61
CA TYR A 209 -0.32 -8.51 -10.47
C TYR A 209 0.73 -7.37 -10.55
N GLY A 210 0.48 -6.37 -11.41
CA GLY A 210 1.40 -5.26 -11.62
C GLY A 210 1.45 -4.27 -10.47
N TYR A 211 2.64 -3.76 -10.15
CA TYR A 211 2.83 -2.72 -9.14
C TYR A 211 2.48 -1.31 -9.65
N ASP A 212 2.47 -1.12 -10.96
CA ASP A 212 2.35 0.17 -11.61
C ASP A 212 1.07 0.89 -11.23
N TYR A 213 -0.04 0.14 -11.22
CA TYR A 213 -1.36 0.68 -10.89
C TYR A 213 -1.50 1.02 -9.42
N VAL A 214 -0.84 0.28 -8.53
CA VAL A 214 -0.90 0.52 -7.07
C VAL A 214 -0.36 1.91 -6.74
N SER A 215 0.77 2.31 -7.32
CA SER A 215 1.32 3.64 -7.13
C SER A 215 0.37 4.73 -7.64
N GLN A 216 -0.26 4.52 -8.82
CA GLN A 216 -1.25 5.44 -9.37
C GLN A 216 -2.48 5.60 -8.47
N PHE A 217 -2.97 4.50 -7.88
CA PHE A 217 -4.14 4.56 -6.97
C PHE A 217 -3.84 5.41 -5.74
N ILE A 218 -2.69 5.24 -5.13
CA ILE A 218 -2.29 6.06 -3.97
C ILE A 218 -2.06 7.52 -4.38
N LEU A 219 -1.51 7.79 -5.58
CA LEU A 219 -1.36 9.14 -6.11
C LEU A 219 -2.70 9.90 -6.22
N LEU A 220 -3.80 9.23 -6.60
CA LEU A 220 -5.12 9.86 -6.61
C LEU A 220 -5.50 10.38 -5.22
N ILE A 221 -5.21 9.63 -4.15
CA ILE A 221 -5.45 10.07 -2.77
C ILE A 221 -4.50 11.23 -2.41
N VAL A 222 -3.24 11.16 -2.82
CA VAL A 222 -2.25 12.24 -2.58
C VAL A 222 -2.75 13.55 -3.17
N PHE A 223 -3.15 13.56 -4.45
CA PHE A 223 -3.66 14.75 -5.10
C PHE A 223 -4.94 15.26 -4.47
N HIS A 224 -5.87 14.37 -4.10
CA HIS A 224 -7.07 14.76 -3.36
C HIS A 224 -6.73 15.50 -2.08
N LYS A 225 -5.85 14.93 -1.25
CA LYS A 225 -5.44 15.53 0.02
C LYS A 225 -4.74 16.87 -0.15
N ILE A 226 -3.82 16.97 -1.10
CA ILE A 226 -3.08 18.22 -1.35
C ILE A 226 -3.99 19.30 -1.94
N TYR A 227 -4.95 18.95 -2.80
CA TYR A 227 -5.77 19.94 -3.50
C TYR A 227 -7.00 20.39 -2.70
N PHE A 228 -7.76 19.44 -2.13
CA PHE A 228 -9.06 19.75 -1.52
C PHE A 228 -9.01 19.96 -0.02
N LEU A 229 -8.15 19.21 0.70
CA LEU A 229 -8.10 19.37 2.15
C LEU A 229 -7.43 20.71 2.52
N ASN A 230 -7.98 21.34 3.55
CA ASN A 230 -7.44 22.56 4.08
C ASN A 230 -5.97 22.35 4.52
N SER A 231 -5.17 23.41 4.52
CA SER A 231 -3.73 23.44 4.84
C SER A 231 -3.42 23.03 6.30
N ASP A 232 -4.09 22.02 6.82
CA ASP A 232 -3.67 21.38 8.06
C ASP A 232 -2.34 20.67 7.82
N ASN A 233 -1.31 21.13 8.54
CA ASN A 233 0.04 20.60 8.45
C ASN A 233 0.09 19.07 8.54
N SER A 234 -0.78 18.46 9.35
CA SER A 234 -0.88 17.01 9.52
C SER A 234 -1.28 16.29 8.23
N GLU A 235 -2.21 16.86 7.46
CA GLU A 235 -2.68 16.24 6.20
C GLU A 235 -1.68 16.44 5.07
N VAL A 236 -0.96 17.56 5.04
CA VAL A 236 0.13 17.79 4.08
C VAL A 236 1.27 16.79 4.32
N VAL A 237 1.68 16.61 5.57
CA VAL A 237 2.72 15.62 5.93
C VAL A 237 2.28 14.20 5.58
N LYS A 238 1.00 13.88 5.80
CA LYS A 238 0.44 12.57 5.40
C LYS A 238 0.45 12.39 3.89
N SER A 239 0.18 13.44 3.14
CA SER A 239 0.27 13.42 1.67
C SER A 239 1.70 13.16 1.19
N ILE A 240 2.69 13.78 1.84
CA ILE A 240 4.12 13.55 1.57
C ILE A 240 4.48 12.09 1.89
N LEU A 241 4.02 11.55 3.02
CA LEU A 241 4.23 10.15 3.39
C LEU A 241 3.68 9.18 2.32
N TYR A 242 2.45 9.43 1.85
CA TYR A 242 1.84 8.63 0.79
C TYR A 242 2.57 8.79 -0.55
N PHE A 243 3.02 10.01 -0.86
CA PHE A 243 3.83 10.23 -2.06
C PHE A 243 5.15 9.44 -2.01
N VAL A 244 5.86 9.47 -0.89
CA VAL A 244 7.07 8.65 -0.70
C VAL A 244 6.76 7.17 -0.86
N LEU A 245 5.63 6.69 -0.33
CA LEU A 245 5.19 5.31 -0.55
C LEU A 245 4.99 5.01 -2.05
N THR A 246 4.39 5.93 -2.83
CA THR A 246 4.21 5.71 -4.27
C THR A 246 5.53 5.60 -5.01
N VAL A 247 6.54 6.40 -4.62
CA VAL A 247 7.89 6.34 -5.20
C VAL A 247 8.56 5.01 -4.86
N LEU A 248 8.39 4.50 -3.65
CA LEU A 248 8.90 3.19 -3.22
C LEU A 248 8.27 2.03 -3.99
N ILE A 249 6.99 2.15 -4.33
CA ILE A 249 6.30 1.15 -5.15
C ILE A 249 6.74 1.24 -6.61
N LYS A 250 6.83 2.46 -7.16
CA LYS A 250 7.22 2.71 -8.54
C LYS A 250 7.98 4.05 -8.65
N PRO A 251 9.30 4.03 -8.87
CA PRO A 251 10.14 5.24 -8.90
C PRO A 251 9.70 6.29 -9.94
N ILE A 252 9.04 5.90 -11.02
CA ILE A 252 8.50 6.85 -12.01
C ILE A 252 7.52 7.86 -11.41
N SER A 253 6.94 7.56 -10.24
CA SER A 253 6.08 8.50 -9.50
C SER A 253 6.80 9.80 -9.12
N LEU A 254 8.13 9.82 -9.12
CA LEU A 254 8.93 11.06 -8.95
C LEU A 254 8.61 12.13 -9.99
N LEU A 255 8.13 11.77 -11.19
CA LEU A 255 7.71 12.73 -12.20
C LEU A 255 6.57 13.66 -11.72
N PHE A 256 5.79 13.24 -10.72
CA PHE A 256 4.74 14.06 -10.12
C PHE A 256 5.23 14.99 -9.00
N LEU A 257 6.50 14.90 -8.61
CA LEU A 257 7.10 15.72 -7.56
C LEU A 257 6.97 17.23 -7.82
N PRO A 258 7.27 17.77 -9.04
CA PRO A 258 7.12 19.19 -9.33
C PRO A 258 5.67 19.68 -9.16
N ILE A 259 4.69 18.89 -9.60
CA ILE A 259 3.27 19.23 -9.48
C ILE A 259 2.86 19.26 -8.00
N MET A 260 3.30 18.30 -7.21
CA MET A 260 3.03 18.26 -5.78
C MET A 260 3.61 19.49 -5.06
N PHE A 261 4.87 19.82 -5.31
CA PHE A 261 5.50 21.02 -4.74
C PHE A 261 4.80 22.31 -5.14
N PHE A 262 4.40 22.43 -6.40
CA PHE A 262 3.68 23.60 -6.89
C PHE A 262 2.35 23.82 -6.16
N ILE A 263 1.57 22.75 -5.94
CA ILE A 263 0.29 22.82 -5.22
C ILE A 263 0.53 23.18 -3.75
N ILE A 264 1.51 22.55 -3.09
CA ILE A 264 1.88 22.84 -1.70
C ILE A 264 2.33 24.30 -1.54
N TYR A 265 3.16 24.80 -2.47
CA TYR A 265 3.61 26.18 -2.49
C TYR A 265 2.45 27.16 -2.65
N LYS A 266 1.54 26.94 -3.62
CA LYS A 266 0.34 27.78 -3.81
C LYS A 266 -0.57 27.84 -2.59
N LYS A 267 -0.60 26.80 -1.77
CA LYS A 267 -1.37 26.78 -0.51
C LYS A 267 -0.68 27.50 0.64
N GLY A 268 0.49 28.11 0.43
CA GLY A 268 1.22 28.84 1.47
C GLY A 268 1.73 27.95 2.61
N PHE A 269 1.94 26.64 2.34
CA PHE A 269 2.51 25.75 3.33
C PHE A 269 3.96 26.14 3.61
N LEU A 270 4.24 26.48 4.87
CA LEU A 270 5.56 26.93 5.31
C LEU A 270 6.28 25.77 5.98
N PHE A 271 7.27 25.20 5.31
CA PHE A 271 8.04 24.05 5.80
C PHE A 271 8.71 24.28 7.17
N TYR A 272 8.98 25.55 7.54
CA TYR A 272 9.59 25.85 8.84
C TYR A 272 8.62 25.74 10.05
N LYS A 273 7.29 25.68 9.80
CA LYS A 273 6.28 25.44 10.86
C LYS A 273 6.03 23.96 11.12
N ILE A 274 6.96 23.12 10.69
CA ILE A 274 6.81 21.67 10.79
C ILE A 274 6.96 21.24 12.26
N ILE A 275 5.86 20.86 12.88
CA ILE A 275 5.86 20.26 14.22
C ILE A 275 6.38 18.83 14.10
N PRO A 276 7.37 18.39 14.90
CA PRO A 276 7.82 17.02 14.91
C PRO A 276 6.63 16.04 15.09
N SER A 277 6.43 15.16 14.14
CA SER A 277 5.39 14.14 14.21
C SER A 277 5.98 12.77 13.90
N SER A 278 5.36 11.71 14.42
CA SER A 278 5.74 10.33 14.10
C SER A 278 5.75 10.04 12.58
N LYS A 279 5.01 10.82 11.79
CA LYS A 279 4.96 10.68 10.34
C LYS A 279 6.29 11.05 9.66
N TYR A 280 7.06 12.00 10.22
CA TYR A 280 8.41 12.30 9.70
C TYR A 280 9.38 11.15 9.92
N PHE A 281 9.27 10.51 11.08
CA PHE A 281 10.05 9.29 11.33
C PHE A 281 9.74 8.20 10.30
N LEU A 282 8.46 8.03 9.95
CA LEU A 282 8.05 7.08 8.93
C LEU A 282 8.57 7.47 7.54
N ILE A 283 8.48 8.75 7.15
CA ILE A 283 9.04 9.26 5.89
C ILE A 283 10.54 8.97 5.83
N PHE A 284 11.27 9.31 6.90
CA PHE A 284 12.71 9.03 6.99
C PHE A 284 13.02 7.53 6.88
N SER A 285 12.27 6.69 7.61
CA SER A 285 12.42 5.24 7.55
C SER A 285 12.18 4.70 6.14
N LEU A 286 11.16 5.17 5.45
CA LEU A 286 10.87 4.78 4.07
C LEU A 286 11.99 5.20 3.10
N LEU A 287 12.52 6.42 3.23
CA LEU A 287 13.64 6.89 2.41
C LEU A 287 14.91 6.07 2.68
N LEU A 288 15.18 5.75 3.94
CA LEU A 288 16.30 4.90 4.32
C LEU A 288 16.14 3.49 3.72
N ILE A 289 14.95 2.92 3.72
CA ILE A 289 14.65 1.63 3.07
C ILE A 289 14.88 1.72 1.55
N LEU A 290 14.45 2.82 0.91
CA LEU A 290 14.66 3.02 -0.52
C LEU A 290 16.16 2.96 -0.87
N PHE A 291 16.96 3.77 -0.20
CA PHE A 291 18.39 3.85 -0.47
C PHE A 291 19.12 2.56 -0.12
N SER A 292 18.85 1.97 1.03
CA SER A 292 19.48 0.70 1.44
C SER A 292 19.08 -0.45 0.53
N SER A 293 17.81 -0.58 0.17
CA SER A 293 17.35 -1.62 -0.77
C SER A 293 18.02 -1.50 -2.14
N SER A 294 18.14 -0.28 -2.68
CA SER A 294 18.85 -0.04 -3.93
C SER A 294 20.32 -0.40 -3.82
N PHE A 295 21.01 0.07 -2.78
CA PHE A 295 22.42 -0.19 -2.54
C PHE A 295 22.73 -1.69 -2.40
N PHE A 296 22.00 -2.39 -1.54
CA PHE A 296 22.25 -3.82 -1.32
C PHE A 296 21.98 -4.69 -2.55
N ARG A 297 21.00 -4.32 -3.38
CA ARG A 297 20.66 -5.11 -4.57
C ARG A 297 21.59 -4.87 -5.74
N THR A 298 22.03 -3.62 -5.96
CA THR A 298 22.74 -3.20 -7.18
C THR A 298 24.15 -2.72 -6.93
N GLY A 299 24.54 -2.44 -5.68
CA GLY A 299 25.77 -1.74 -5.33
C GLY A 299 25.73 -0.23 -5.53
N CYS A 300 24.58 0.33 -6.00
CA CYS A 300 24.40 1.74 -6.29
C CYS A 300 23.20 2.32 -5.53
N ILE A 301 23.39 3.45 -4.85
CA ILE A 301 22.32 4.15 -4.12
C ILE A 301 21.27 4.74 -5.09
N PHE A 302 21.73 5.27 -6.22
CA PHE A 302 20.89 5.96 -7.21
C PHE A 302 20.81 5.19 -8.53
N TYR A 303 20.71 3.88 -8.46
CA TYR A 303 20.49 3.10 -9.68
C TYR A 303 19.19 3.53 -10.39
N PRO A 304 19.14 3.72 -11.73
CA PRO A 304 20.16 3.47 -12.75
C PRO A 304 21.04 4.69 -13.14
N LEU A 305 21.11 5.74 -12.33
CA LEU A 305 21.77 7.01 -12.68
C LEU A 305 23.30 6.93 -12.77
N ASN A 306 23.90 5.84 -12.33
CA ASN A 306 25.35 5.66 -12.34
C ASN A 306 25.80 4.71 -13.48
N LYS A 307 25.40 5.00 -14.71
CA LYS A 307 26.04 4.44 -15.88
C LYS A 307 26.90 5.49 -16.53
#